data_d231b3e0ba08a9d4074fd554cdde989a
#
_entry.id   d231b3e0ba08a9d4074fd554cdde989a
#
_cell.length_a   1.000
_cell.length_b   1.000
_cell.length_c   1.000
_cell.angle_alpha   90.00
_cell.angle_beta   90.00
_cell.angle_gamma   90.00
#
_symmetry.space_group_name_H-M   'P 1'
#
loop_
_entity.id
_entity.type
_entity.pdbx_description
1 polymer ?
#
loop_
_entity_poly.entity_id
_entity_poly.type
_entity_poly.pdbx_seq_one_letter_code
_entity_poly.pdbx_strand_id
1 'polypeptide(L)'
;MSKTITSSGISQPIVFFGTEEHSLIALRGLVEAGLPVAAVVTKPDAAKGRGKKLTAPAVKVYAETHNIPVWQPTRLKEITEDIQKLDNPVGVLVSYGKIIPKKTLELFTPGIINVHPSLLPKYRGPSPIESAIVNRDNKTGVTIMCLVSAMDAGPIYQQVPYALDFTETKPELYDTLFTLGTNLLVSKLPAILSGELQPIPQNDSEATYCALLSKEDGNLDLTTLTPGEAEARVRAYLGYPRTRATIGNHTIII
;
A
#
# COMPACT_ATOMS: atom_id res chain seq x y z
N MET A 1 16.80 19.63 25.35
CA MET A 1 16.16 18.52 24.62
C MET A 1 17.20 17.96 23.66
N SER A 2 17.70 16.76 23.93
CA SER A 2 18.77 16.13 23.14
C SER A 2 18.17 15.70 21.78
N LYS A 3 18.65 16.27 20.68
CA LYS A 3 18.31 15.75 19.33
C LYS A 3 19.01 14.40 19.18
N THR A 4 18.25 13.33 19.20
CA THR A 4 18.73 12.00 18.82
C THR A 4 19.08 12.05 17.34
N ILE A 5 20.37 12.10 17.02
CA ILE A 5 20.86 11.96 15.64
C ILE A 5 20.65 10.49 15.29
N THR A 6 19.66 10.19 14.45
CA THR A 6 19.45 8.85 13.90
C THR A 6 20.57 8.51 12.93
N SER A 7 20.92 7.23 12.81
CA SER A 7 21.96 6.74 11.88
C SER A 7 21.70 7.11 10.41
N SER A 8 20.47 7.49 10.06
CA SER A 8 20.03 7.92 8.73
C SER A 8 20.25 9.41 8.43
N GLY A 9 20.63 10.24 9.42
CA GLY A 9 20.72 11.70 9.26
C GLY A 9 19.37 12.42 9.08
N ILE A 10 18.25 11.72 9.05
CA ILE A 10 16.90 12.27 8.92
C ILE A 10 16.38 12.62 10.32
N SER A 11 16.01 13.90 10.53
CA SER A 11 15.38 14.38 11.75
C SER A 11 13.90 14.72 11.58
N GLN A 12 13.41 14.79 10.35
CA GLN A 12 12.02 15.11 10.01
C GLN A 12 11.09 13.99 10.48
N PRO A 13 10.06 14.28 11.32
CA PRO A 13 9.18 13.25 11.86
C PRO A 13 8.31 12.63 10.75
N ILE A 14 8.19 11.30 10.79
CA ILE A 14 7.37 10.53 9.87
C ILE A 14 6.04 10.19 10.54
N VAL A 15 4.91 10.52 9.89
CA VAL A 15 3.60 9.97 10.22
C VAL A 15 3.28 8.86 9.25
N PHE A 16 3.21 7.64 9.74
CA PHE A 16 2.94 6.46 8.92
C PHE A 16 1.45 6.15 8.86
N PHE A 17 0.90 6.01 7.66
CA PHE A 17 -0.49 5.61 7.39
C PHE A 17 -0.53 4.19 6.85
N GLY A 18 -1.10 3.26 7.60
CA GLY A 18 -1.21 1.86 7.16
C GLY A 18 -2.27 1.10 7.95
N THR A 19 -2.86 0.06 7.37
CA THR A 19 -3.88 -0.76 8.05
C THR A 19 -3.78 -2.23 7.65
N GLU A 20 -3.66 -2.50 6.36
CA GLU A 20 -3.64 -3.86 5.84
C GLU A 20 -2.34 -4.58 6.28
N GLU A 21 -2.36 -5.90 6.27
CA GLU A 21 -1.28 -6.73 6.83
C GLU A 21 0.08 -6.40 6.21
N HIS A 22 0.13 -6.18 4.91
CA HIS A 22 1.37 -5.84 4.18
C HIS A 22 1.95 -4.47 4.53
N SER A 23 1.15 -3.55 5.07
CA SER A 23 1.66 -2.26 5.54
C SER A 23 2.66 -2.40 6.70
N LEU A 24 2.61 -3.53 7.42
CA LEU A 24 3.57 -3.85 8.48
C LEU A 24 5.00 -4.02 7.93
N ILE A 25 5.16 -4.54 6.71
CA ILE A 25 6.49 -4.69 6.07
C ILE A 25 7.17 -3.32 5.99
N ALA A 26 6.41 -2.32 5.50
CA ALA A 26 6.94 -0.96 5.36
C ALA A 26 7.21 -0.29 6.71
N LEU A 27 6.31 -0.43 7.68
CA LEU A 27 6.52 0.13 9.01
C LEU A 27 7.77 -0.44 9.68
N ARG A 28 7.96 -1.77 9.61
CA ARG A 28 9.17 -2.44 10.11
C ARG A 28 10.42 -1.90 9.42
N GLY A 29 10.43 -1.84 8.11
CA GLY A 29 11.59 -1.34 7.36
C GLY A 29 11.97 0.09 7.73
N LEU A 30 11.01 0.98 7.97
CA LEU A 30 11.28 2.34 8.42
C LEU A 30 11.89 2.36 9.84
N VAL A 31 11.33 1.59 10.77
CA VAL A 31 11.80 1.52 12.16
C VAL A 31 13.17 0.87 12.24
N GLU A 32 13.40 -0.24 11.56
CA GLU A 32 14.67 -0.96 11.52
C GLU A 32 15.78 -0.14 10.85
N ALA A 33 15.43 0.73 9.91
CA ALA A 33 16.35 1.70 9.32
C ALA A 33 16.66 2.88 10.24
N GLY A 34 16.09 2.93 11.44
CA GLY A 34 16.29 4.01 12.41
C GLY A 34 15.66 5.33 12.00
N LEU A 35 14.61 5.30 11.14
CA LEU A 35 13.90 6.49 10.71
C LEU A 35 12.94 6.99 11.82
N PRO A 36 12.74 8.30 11.97
CA PRO A 36 11.99 8.90 13.08
C PRO A 36 10.46 8.77 12.88
N VAL A 37 9.91 7.57 13.04
CA VAL A 37 8.46 7.34 12.99
C VAL A 37 7.83 7.93 14.24
N ALA A 38 7.19 9.10 14.11
CA ALA A 38 6.60 9.86 15.21
C ALA A 38 5.21 9.36 15.60
N ALA A 39 4.45 8.82 14.66
CA ALA A 39 3.12 8.23 14.90
C ALA A 39 2.72 7.27 13.79
N VAL A 40 1.84 6.31 14.14
CA VAL A 40 1.17 5.40 13.22
C VAL A 40 -0.32 5.70 13.20
N VAL A 41 -0.84 6.02 12.01
CA VAL A 41 -2.26 6.23 11.76
C VAL A 41 -2.83 4.96 11.13
N THR A 42 -3.84 4.37 11.77
CA THR A 42 -4.47 3.14 11.28
C THR A 42 -5.99 3.18 11.50
N LYS A 43 -6.72 2.28 10.84
CA LYS A 43 -8.16 2.12 11.09
C LYS A 43 -8.41 1.63 12.52
N PRO A 44 -9.58 1.94 13.11
CA PRO A 44 -10.01 1.35 14.38
C PRO A 44 -9.98 -0.19 14.35
N ASP A 45 -9.83 -0.79 15.52
CA ASP A 45 -9.95 -2.24 15.69
C ASP A 45 -11.28 -2.72 15.14
N ALA A 46 -11.26 -3.83 14.40
CA ALA A 46 -12.43 -4.34 13.71
C ALA A 46 -12.65 -5.83 13.98
N ALA A 47 -13.92 -6.25 13.91
CA ALA A 47 -14.25 -7.67 14.03
C ALA A 47 -13.75 -8.46 12.83
N LYS A 48 -12.87 -9.45 13.04
CA LYS A 48 -12.32 -10.32 12.01
C LYS A 48 -12.70 -11.80 12.23
N GLY A 49 -12.76 -12.55 11.13
CA GLY A 49 -12.99 -14.00 11.14
C GLY A 49 -14.42 -14.44 11.49
N ARG A 50 -14.65 -15.76 11.48
CA ARG A 50 -15.97 -16.37 11.73
C ARG A 50 -16.53 -16.06 13.13
N GLY A 51 -15.66 -15.85 14.11
CA GLY A 51 -16.04 -15.52 15.49
C GLY A 51 -16.23 -14.02 15.76
N LYS A 52 -16.10 -13.13 14.75
CA LYS A 52 -16.20 -11.66 14.89
C LYS A 52 -15.36 -11.11 16.07
N LYS A 53 -14.21 -11.73 16.36
CA LYS A 53 -13.33 -11.26 17.43
C LYS A 53 -12.75 -9.91 17.05
N LEU A 54 -12.83 -8.94 17.98
CA LEU A 54 -12.20 -7.64 17.81
C LEU A 54 -10.69 -7.83 17.66
N THR A 55 -10.13 -7.38 16.54
CA THR A 55 -8.74 -7.59 16.19
C THR A 55 -8.11 -6.26 15.81
N ALA A 56 -6.98 -5.95 16.45
CA ALA A 56 -6.19 -4.77 16.15
C ALA A 56 -5.45 -4.95 14.80
N PRO A 57 -5.25 -3.87 14.02
CA PRO A 57 -4.34 -3.88 12.88
C PRO A 57 -2.92 -4.27 13.29
N ALA A 58 -2.22 -5.05 12.46
CA ALA A 58 -0.86 -5.51 12.77
C ALA A 58 0.12 -4.36 13.01
N VAL A 59 -0.03 -3.26 12.28
CA VAL A 59 0.77 -2.03 12.46
C VAL A 59 0.57 -1.39 13.84
N LYS A 60 -0.64 -1.46 14.42
CA LYS A 60 -0.92 -0.98 15.79
C LYS A 60 -0.13 -1.81 16.80
N VAL A 61 -0.28 -3.13 16.72
CA VAL A 61 0.42 -4.06 17.65
C VAL A 61 1.93 -3.81 17.60
N TYR A 62 2.49 -3.69 16.41
CA TYR A 62 3.92 -3.42 16.23
C TYR A 62 4.32 -2.04 16.79
N ALA A 63 3.57 -1.00 16.49
CA ALA A 63 3.85 0.35 16.98
C ALA A 63 3.83 0.44 18.51
N GLU A 64 2.83 -0.18 19.16
CA GLU A 64 2.73 -0.23 20.63
C GLU A 64 3.93 -0.94 21.26
N THR A 65 4.41 -2.05 20.67
CA THR A 65 5.62 -2.76 21.17
C THR A 65 6.91 -1.97 21.01
N HIS A 66 6.92 -0.96 20.12
CA HIS A 66 8.07 -0.07 19.89
C HIS A 66 7.89 1.32 20.51
N ASN A 67 6.87 1.51 21.38
CA ASN A 67 6.54 2.79 22.01
C ASN A 67 6.27 3.92 21.00
N ILE A 68 5.75 3.59 19.80
CA ILE A 68 5.35 4.57 18.79
C ILE A 68 3.87 4.90 19.03
N PRO A 69 3.48 6.18 19.15
CA PRO A 69 2.11 6.62 19.28
C PRO A 69 1.21 6.07 18.16
N VAL A 70 0.02 5.57 18.51
CA VAL A 70 -0.97 5.05 17.55
C VAL A 70 -2.20 5.94 17.56
N TRP A 71 -2.58 6.41 16.37
CA TRP A 71 -3.80 7.20 16.16
C TRP A 71 -4.79 6.39 15.34
N GLN A 72 -5.99 6.19 15.88
CA GLN A 72 -7.08 5.45 15.23
C GLN A 72 -8.30 6.35 14.99
N PRO A 73 -8.16 7.43 14.20
CA PRO A 73 -9.26 8.37 14.01
C PRO A 73 -10.38 7.76 13.19
N THR A 74 -11.63 8.06 13.56
CA THR A 74 -12.79 7.79 12.71
C THR A 74 -12.75 8.68 11.48
N ARG A 75 -12.40 9.94 11.66
CA ARG A 75 -12.17 10.94 10.62
C ARG A 75 -10.82 11.60 10.81
N LEU A 76 -10.01 11.73 9.75
CA LEU A 76 -8.65 12.27 9.83
C LEU A 76 -8.56 13.69 10.42
N LYS A 77 -9.63 14.49 10.35
CA LYS A 77 -9.67 15.80 11.02
C LYS A 77 -9.44 15.75 12.53
N GLU A 78 -9.70 14.60 13.16
CA GLU A 78 -9.58 14.43 14.62
C GLU A 78 -8.12 14.46 15.08
N ILE A 79 -7.16 14.19 14.19
CA ILE A 79 -5.72 14.19 14.46
C ILE A 79 -4.99 15.40 13.87
N THR A 80 -5.71 16.38 13.35
CA THR A 80 -5.10 17.57 12.71
C THR A 80 -4.18 18.31 13.68
N GLU A 81 -4.64 18.56 14.91
CA GLU A 81 -3.84 19.25 15.93
C GLU A 81 -2.61 18.44 16.36
N ASP A 82 -2.71 17.11 16.41
CA ASP A 82 -1.58 16.26 16.76
C ASP A 82 -0.52 16.25 15.67
N ILE A 83 -0.93 16.25 14.40
CA ILE A 83 0.00 16.40 13.27
C ILE A 83 0.67 17.78 13.30
N GLN A 84 -0.09 18.85 13.59
CA GLN A 84 0.44 20.23 13.64
C GLN A 84 1.42 20.47 14.78
N LYS A 85 1.41 19.66 15.85
CA LYS A 85 2.40 19.72 16.92
C LYS A 85 3.77 19.15 16.51
N LEU A 86 3.82 18.40 15.41
CA LEU A 86 5.08 17.88 14.86
C LEU A 86 5.76 18.97 14.04
N ASP A 87 7.08 19.03 14.14
CA ASP A 87 7.89 20.01 13.39
C ASP A 87 8.07 19.52 11.96
N ASN A 88 7.33 20.13 11.01
CA ASN A 88 7.41 19.86 9.57
C ASN A 88 7.33 18.35 9.21
N PRO A 89 6.24 17.63 9.53
CA PRO A 89 6.18 16.19 9.33
C PRO A 89 6.09 15.80 7.85
N VAL A 90 6.64 14.62 7.52
CA VAL A 90 6.37 13.93 6.24
C VAL A 90 5.40 12.78 6.48
N GLY A 91 4.48 12.56 5.53
CA GLY A 91 3.62 11.39 5.55
C GLY A 91 4.24 10.21 4.76
N VAL A 92 4.06 9.00 5.24
CA VAL A 92 4.31 7.76 4.49
C VAL A 92 3.04 6.94 4.52
N LEU A 93 2.49 6.60 3.35
CA LEU A 93 1.26 5.83 3.22
C LEU A 93 1.53 4.50 2.53
N VAL A 94 1.08 3.40 3.17
CA VAL A 94 1.13 2.06 2.60
C VAL A 94 -0.14 1.30 2.98
N SER A 95 -0.99 1.01 2.01
CA SER A 95 -2.23 0.21 2.20
C SER A 95 -3.08 0.67 3.39
N TYR A 96 -3.38 1.96 3.46
CA TYR A 96 -4.20 2.55 4.53
C TYR A 96 -5.69 2.28 4.35
N GLY A 97 -6.16 2.28 3.09
CA GLY A 97 -7.54 1.94 2.72
C GLY A 97 -8.59 2.97 3.15
N LYS A 98 -8.20 4.24 3.30
CA LYS A 98 -9.10 5.40 3.41
C LYS A 98 -8.56 6.55 2.54
N ILE A 99 -9.47 7.36 2.01
CA ILE A 99 -9.12 8.58 1.28
C ILE A 99 -8.52 9.61 2.24
N ILE A 100 -7.43 10.25 1.83
CA ILE A 100 -6.81 11.36 2.57
C ILE A 100 -7.39 12.68 2.04
N PRO A 101 -8.12 13.45 2.85
CA PRO A 101 -8.66 14.74 2.43
C PRO A 101 -7.54 15.75 2.11
N LYS A 102 -7.80 16.66 1.15
CA LYS A 102 -6.85 17.71 0.74
C LYS A 102 -6.27 18.48 1.93
N LYS A 103 -7.13 18.90 2.87
CA LYS A 103 -6.70 19.59 4.10
C LYS A 103 -5.70 18.79 4.95
N THR A 104 -5.78 17.47 4.90
CA THR A 104 -4.81 16.60 5.61
C THR A 104 -3.52 16.47 4.81
N LEU A 105 -3.59 16.39 3.47
CA LEU A 105 -2.39 16.39 2.61
C LEU A 105 -1.53 17.63 2.83
N GLU A 106 -2.15 18.79 2.99
CA GLU A 106 -1.51 20.10 3.19
C GLU A 106 -0.74 20.24 4.52
N LEU A 107 -0.89 19.28 5.44
CA LEU A 107 -0.16 19.26 6.72
C LEU A 107 1.26 18.69 6.62
N PHE A 108 1.64 18.14 5.47
CA PHE A 108 2.89 17.40 5.29
C PHE A 108 3.81 18.05 4.26
N THR A 109 5.12 18.02 4.52
CA THR A 109 6.16 18.52 3.61
C THR A 109 7.21 17.42 3.39
N PRO A 110 7.58 17.08 2.16
CA PRO A 110 7.08 17.62 0.90
C PRO A 110 5.69 17.10 0.52
N GLY A 111 5.04 16.32 1.37
CA GLY A 111 3.73 15.73 1.17
C GLY A 111 3.62 14.36 1.84
N ILE A 112 2.66 13.55 1.39
CA ILE A 112 2.55 12.14 1.79
C ILE A 112 3.12 11.28 0.66
N ILE A 113 4.11 10.48 0.97
CA ILE A 113 4.77 9.56 0.04
C ILE A 113 4.04 8.23 0.10
N ASN A 114 3.57 7.74 -1.05
CA ASN A 114 2.85 6.47 -1.17
C ASN A 114 3.71 5.41 -1.85
N VAL A 115 3.63 4.17 -1.36
CA VAL A 115 4.18 2.97 -2.00
C VAL A 115 3.05 2.27 -2.73
N HIS A 116 3.06 2.34 -4.06
CA HIS A 116 2.03 1.75 -4.91
C HIS A 116 2.59 0.52 -5.67
N PRO A 117 1.99 -0.67 -5.53
CA PRO A 117 2.56 -1.90 -6.09
C PRO A 117 2.16 -2.11 -7.56
N SER A 118 2.48 -1.13 -8.42
CA SER A 118 2.46 -1.21 -9.88
C SER A 118 3.49 -0.26 -10.48
N LEU A 119 3.74 -0.38 -11.77
CA LEU A 119 4.47 0.62 -12.56
C LEU A 119 3.48 1.69 -13.06
N LEU A 120 3.21 2.70 -12.23
CA LEU A 120 2.34 3.80 -12.60
C LEU A 120 2.84 4.49 -13.90
N PRO A 121 1.92 4.93 -14.78
CA PRO A 121 0.49 5.13 -14.57
C PRO A 121 -0.38 3.87 -14.79
N LYS A 122 0.22 2.69 -14.95
CA LYS A 122 -0.53 1.44 -15.11
C LYS A 122 -1.11 1.00 -13.76
N TYR A 123 -2.40 0.62 -13.77
CA TYR A 123 -3.12 0.11 -12.60
C TYR A 123 -3.21 1.12 -11.43
N ARG A 124 -3.63 2.35 -11.68
CA ARG A 124 -4.14 3.22 -10.63
C ARG A 124 -5.35 2.57 -9.95
N GLY A 125 -5.41 2.56 -8.63
CA GLY A 125 -6.53 1.99 -7.87
C GLY A 125 -6.15 0.88 -6.88
N PRO A 126 -7.16 0.17 -6.33
CA PRO A 126 -6.99 -0.64 -5.12
C PRO A 126 -6.47 -2.07 -5.33
N SER A 127 -6.41 -2.60 -6.57
CA SER A 127 -6.04 -4.01 -6.84
C SER A 127 -5.01 -4.18 -7.96
N PRO A 128 -3.88 -3.44 -7.94
CA PRO A 128 -2.87 -3.49 -9.01
C PRO A 128 -2.18 -4.85 -9.12
N ILE A 129 -1.94 -5.53 -8.01
CA ILE A 129 -1.27 -6.83 -7.96
C ILE A 129 -2.12 -7.92 -8.60
N GLU A 130 -3.39 -8.00 -8.19
CA GLU A 130 -4.35 -8.93 -8.77
C GLU A 130 -4.54 -8.66 -10.25
N SER A 131 -4.60 -7.40 -10.64
CA SER A 131 -4.74 -7.01 -12.06
C SER A 131 -3.55 -7.46 -12.90
N ALA A 132 -2.33 -7.33 -12.40
CA ALA A 132 -1.14 -7.79 -13.11
C ALA A 132 -1.14 -9.31 -13.33
N ILE A 133 -1.55 -10.09 -12.31
CA ILE A 133 -1.66 -11.55 -12.43
C ILE A 133 -2.77 -11.95 -13.41
N VAL A 134 -3.99 -11.37 -13.24
CA VAL A 134 -5.15 -11.70 -14.10
C VAL A 134 -4.88 -11.39 -15.56
N ASN A 135 -4.25 -10.25 -15.84
CA ASN A 135 -3.90 -9.83 -17.20
C ASN A 135 -2.66 -10.56 -17.75
N ARG A 136 -2.07 -11.45 -16.96
CA ARG A 136 -0.87 -12.21 -17.35
C ARG A 136 0.23 -11.29 -17.89
N ASP A 137 0.47 -10.21 -17.17
CA ASP A 137 1.56 -9.30 -17.50
C ASP A 137 2.91 -10.01 -17.34
N ASN A 138 3.87 -9.70 -18.20
CA ASN A 138 5.25 -10.22 -18.09
C ASN A 138 6.10 -9.41 -17.12
N LYS A 139 5.61 -8.27 -16.64
CA LYS A 139 6.27 -7.42 -15.65
C LYS A 139 5.26 -6.58 -14.87
N THR A 140 5.58 -6.34 -13.64
CA THR A 140 4.96 -5.35 -12.75
C THR A 140 6.05 -4.56 -12.05
N GLY A 141 5.80 -4.01 -10.89
CA GLY A 141 6.81 -3.33 -10.09
C GLY A 141 6.20 -2.50 -8.98
N VAL A 142 7.00 -1.57 -8.47
CA VAL A 142 6.58 -0.66 -7.41
C VAL A 142 6.91 0.77 -7.79
N THR A 143 6.03 1.68 -7.44
CA THR A 143 6.19 3.13 -7.61
C THR A 143 6.19 3.82 -6.25
N ILE A 144 7.19 4.67 -6.00
CA ILE A 144 7.17 5.66 -4.93
C ILE A 144 6.68 6.98 -5.52
N MET A 145 5.56 7.48 -5.02
CA MET A 145 4.91 8.69 -5.55
C MET A 145 4.47 9.63 -4.43
N CYS A 146 4.26 10.90 -4.78
CA CYS A 146 3.60 11.86 -3.89
C CYS A 146 2.09 11.72 -4.00
N LEU A 147 1.39 11.62 -2.87
CA LEU A 147 -0.06 11.47 -2.85
C LEU A 147 -0.74 12.80 -3.21
N VAL A 148 -1.74 12.72 -4.07
CA VAL A 148 -2.63 13.83 -4.43
C VAL A 148 -4.09 13.42 -4.27
N SER A 149 -5.04 14.36 -4.45
CA SER A 149 -6.47 14.06 -4.29
C SER A 149 -7.03 13.13 -5.37
N ALA A 150 -6.43 13.10 -6.56
CA ALA A 150 -6.79 12.16 -7.62
C ALA A 150 -6.14 10.80 -7.35
N MET A 151 -6.91 9.72 -7.55
CA MET A 151 -6.49 8.36 -7.22
C MET A 151 -5.20 7.97 -7.96
N ASP A 152 -4.13 7.74 -7.21
CA ASP A 152 -2.80 7.31 -7.65
C ASP A 152 -2.22 8.08 -8.84
N ALA A 153 -2.67 9.34 -9.04
CA ALA A 153 -2.28 10.20 -10.15
C ALA A 153 -1.15 11.20 -9.80
N GLY A 154 -0.62 11.12 -8.58
CA GLY A 154 0.43 12.03 -8.12
C GLY A 154 1.77 11.79 -8.81
N PRO A 155 2.69 12.77 -8.76
CA PRO A 155 3.98 12.69 -9.42
C PRO A 155 4.87 11.60 -8.79
N ILE A 156 5.67 10.95 -9.62
CA ILE A 156 6.50 9.78 -9.31
C ILE A 156 7.90 10.22 -8.91
N TYR A 157 8.39 9.75 -7.76
CA TYR A 157 9.77 9.90 -7.34
C TYR A 157 10.68 8.84 -7.98
N GLN A 158 10.26 7.58 -7.90
CA GLN A 158 11.06 6.46 -8.38
C GLN A 158 10.19 5.22 -8.64
N GLN A 159 10.64 4.38 -9.57
CA GLN A 159 10.04 3.08 -9.84
C GLN A 159 11.09 1.99 -9.85
N VAL A 160 10.68 0.78 -9.51
CA VAL A 160 11.48 -0.42 -9.68
C VAL A 160 10.64 -1.51 -10.35
N PRO A 161 11.06 -2.02 -11.51
CA PRO A 161 10.34 -3.09 -12.19
C PRO A 161 10.63 -4.45 -11.53
N TYR A 162 9.65 -5.35 -11.66
CA TYR A 162 9.73 -6.76 -11.27
C TYR A 162 9.21 -7.62 -12.44
N ALA A 163 10.03 -8.57 -12.92
CA ALA A 163 9.63 -9.50 -13.96
C ALA A 163 8.73 -10.59 -13.37
N LEU A 164 7.66 -10.94 -14.09
CA LEU A 164 6.74 -12.01 -13.73
C LEU A 164 7.01 -13.24 -14.60
N ASP A 165 7.06 -14.41 -13.98
CA ASP A 165 7.24 -15.70 -14.65
C ASP A 165 5.93 -16.49 -14.82
N PHE A 166 4.81 -15.89 -14.44
CA PHE A 166 3.45 -16.44 -14.49
C PHE A 166 3.17 -17.56 -13.48
N THR A 167 4.00 -17.72 -12.45
CA THR A 167 3.78 -18.68 -11.36
C THR A 167 3.37 -18.00 -10.07
N GLU A 168 3.64 -16.70 -9.93
CA GLU A 168 3.41 -15.96 -8.72
C GLU A 168 1.94 -16.00 -8.29
N THR A 169 1.74 -16.34 -7.04
CA THR A 169 0.44 -16.20 -6.36
C THR A 169 0.29 -14.80 -5.79
N LYS A 170 -0.97 -14.39 -5.55
CA LYS A 170 -1.25 -13.11 -4.90
C LYS A 170 -0.45 -12.91 -3.60
N PRO A 171 -0.44 -13.82 -2.59
CA PRO A 171 0.31 -13.60 -1.36
C PRO A 171 1.81 -13.41 -1.60
N GLU A 172 2.43 -14.24 -2.44
CA GLU A 172 3.86 -14.15 -2.77
C GLU A 172 4.22 -12.83 -3.42
N LEU A 173 3.38 -12.38 -4.38
CA LEU A 173 3.64 -11.13 -5.09
C LEU A 173 3.41 -9.91 -4.19
N TYR A 174 2.44 -9.97 -3.25
CA TYR A 174 2.29 -8.94 -2.22
C TYR A 174 3.55 -8.81 -1.36
N ASP A 175 4.04 -9.91 -0.79
CA ASP A 175 5.24 -9.89 0.06
C ASP A 175 6.46 -9.38 -0.71
N THR A 176 6.64 -9.82 -1.94
CA THR A 176 7.74 -9.42 -2.82
C THR A 176 7.69 -7.92 -3.13
N LEU A 177 6.55 -7.42 -3.61
CA LEU A 177 6.44 -6.03 -4.04
C LEU A 177 6.46 -5.05 -2.86
N PHE A 178 5.85 -5.38 -1.72
CA PHE A 178 5.93 -4.51 -0.54
C PHE A 178 7.32 -4.52 0.09
N THR A 179 8.05 -5.63 0.05
CA THR A 179 9.47 -5.67 0.45
C THR A 179 10.33 -4.81 -0.49
N LEU A 180 10.16 -4.98 -1.80
CA LEU A 180 10.86 -4.19 -2.81
C LEU A 180 10.57 -2.70 -2.67
N GLY A 181 9.29 -2.34 -2.50
CA GLY A 181 8.84 -0.97 -2.30
C GLY A 181 9.36 -0.34 -1.00
N THR A 182 9.41 -1.12 0.08
CA THR A 182 9.98 -0.68 1.36
C THR A 182 11.47 -0.37 1.22
N ASN A 183 12.23 -1.25 0.62
CA ASN A 183 13.66 -1.05 0.38
C ASN A 183 13.91 0.19 -0.49
N LEU A 184 13.11 0.36 -1.55
CA LEU A 184 13.18 1.55 -2.40
C LEU A 184 12.85 2.82 -1.61
N LEU A 185 11.77 2.82 -0.84
CA LEU A 185 11.37 3.96 0.00
C LEU A 185 12.47 4.35 0.97
N VAL A 186 12.97 3.40 1.77
CA VAL A 186 14.03 3.64 2.77
C VAL A 186 15.28 4.22 2.10
N SER A 187 15.68 3.69 0.94
CA SER A 187 16.87 4.16 0.22
C SER A 187 16.71 5.55 -0.41
N LYS A 188 15.49 5.93 -0.80
CA LYS A 188 15.23 7.20 -1.51
C LYS A 188 14.70 8.31 -0.61
N LEU A 189 14.18 7.97 0.56
CA LEU A 189 13.59 8.95 1.48
C LEU A 189 14.54 10.10 1.83
N PRO A 190 15.84 9.90 2.11
CA PRO A 190 16.76 11.01 2.35
C PRO A 190 16.81 12.02 1.20
N ALA A 191 16.94 11.54 -0.04
CA ALA A 191 17.02 12.39 -1.23
C ALA A 191 15.67 13.09 -1.54
N ILE A 192 14.54 12.45 -1.21
CA ILE A 192 13.21 13.08 -1.32
C ILE A 192 13.09 14.22 -0.31
N LEU A 193 13.47 14.01 0.95
CA LEU A 193 13.33 15.00 2.02
C LEU A 193 14.30 16.17 1.87
N SER A 194 15.50 15.94 1.33
CA SER A 194 16.46 17.01 1.01
C SER A 194 16.08 17.81 -0.24
N GLY A 195 15.11 17.33 -1.05
CA GLY A 195 14.73 17.93 -2.32
C GLY A 195 15.72 17.60 -3.47
N GLU A 196 16.69 16.73 -3.25
CA GLU A 196 17.61 16.26 -4.30
C GLU A 196 16.87 15.41 -5.34
N LEU A 197 15.94 14.54 -4.90
CA LEU A 197 15.08 13.75 -5.77
C LEU A 197 13.73 14.45 -5.94
N GLN A 198 13.49 15.03 -7.11
CA GLN A 198 12.23 15.68 -7.45
C GLN A 198 11.27 14.70 -8.14
N PRO A 199 9.97 14.77 -7.85
CA PRO A 199 9.00 13.88 -8.48
C PRO A 199 8.62 14.37 -9.88
N ILE A 200 8.38 13.43 -10.81
CA ILE A 200 8.02 13.69 -12.20
C ILE A 200 6.52 13.41 -12.39
N PRO A 201 5.75 14.32 -13.04
CA PRO A 201 4.36 14.08 -13.36
C PRO A 201 4.15 12.80 -14.19
N GLN A 202 3.05 12.10 -13.93
CA GLN A 202 2.65 10.94 -14.73
C GLN A 202 2.11 11.36 -16.09
N ASN A 203 2.22 10.49 -17.10
CA ASN A 203 1.53 10.64 -18.38
C ASN A 203 0.10 10.07 -18.27
N ASP A 204 -0.90 10.92 -18.12
CA ASP A 204 -2.29 10.51 -17.97
C ASP A 204 -2.86 9.77 -19.19
N SER A 205 -2.28 9.96 -20.39
CA SER A 205 -2.72 9.25 -21.60
C SER A 205 -2.37 7.76 -21.59
N GLU A 206 -1.44 7.33 -20.72
CA GLU A 206 -1.03 5.93 -20.53
C GLU A 206 -1.68 5.31 -19.28
N ALA A 207 -2.50 6.07 -18.56
CA ALA A 207 -3.08 5.58 -17.31
C ALA A 207 -4.11 4.47 -17.55
N THR A 208 -3.98 3.41 -16.78
CA THR A 208 -5.00 2.36 -16.64
C THR A 208 -5.45 2.26 -15.20
N TYR A 209 -6.66 1.74 -15.00
CA TYR A 209 -7.28 1.68 -13.68
C TYR A 209 -7.65 0.27 -13.30
N CYS A 210 -7.55 -0.06 -12.03
CA CYS A 210 -8.06 -1.30 -11.44
C CYS A 210 -9.15 -0.98 -10.40
N ALA A 211 -10.22 -1.78 -10.41
CA ALA A 211 -11.35 -1.62 -9.51
C ALA A 211 -11.12 -2.37 -8.18
N LEU A 212 -11.89 -1.99 -7.16
CA LEU A 212 -11.98 -2.81 -5.95
C LEU A 212 -12.65 -4.14 -6.29
N LEU A 213 -12.01 -5.24 -5.89
CA LEU A 213 -12.54 -6.58 -6.14
C LEU A 213 -13.82 -6.84 -5.32
N SER A 214 -14.77 -7.45 -5.98
CA SER A 214 -16.03 -7.95 -5.42
C SER A 214 -16.02 -9.48 -5.33
N LYS A 215 -17.02 -10.06 -4.69
CA LYS A 215 -17.17 -11.53 -4.67
C LYS A 215 -17.45 -12.11 -6.05
N GLU A 216 -18.11 -11.35 -6.89
CA GLU A 216 -18.52 -11.71 -8.24
C GLU A 216 -17.31 -11.92 -9.17
N ASP A 217 -16.23 -11.17 -8.96
CA ASP A 217 -14.97 -11.33 -9.70
C ASP A 217 -14.36 -12.72 -9.55
N GLY A 218 -14.67 -13.42 -8.44
CA GLY A 218 -14.26 -14.80 -8.21
C GLY A 218 -15.01 -15.85 -9.03
N ASN A 219 -16.08 -15.50 -9.76
CA ASN A 219 -16.82 -16.47 -10.55
C ASN A 219 -16.07 -16.76 -11.86
N LEU A 220 -15.71 -18.02 -12.08
CA LEU A 220 -15.07 -18.47 -13.32
C LEU A 220 -16.14 -18.96 -14.30
N ASP A 221 -16.28 -18.29 -15.41
CA ASP A 221 -17.00 -18.81 -16.56
C ASP A 221 -16.06 -19.66 -17.42
N LEU A 222 -16.04 -20.97 -17.15
CA LEU A 222 -15.17 -21.91 -17.87
C LEU A 222 -15.56 -22.13 -19.34
N THR A 223 -16.67 -21.54 -19.80
CA THR A 223 -17.08 -21.61 -21.20
C THR A 223 -16.43 -20.53 -22.07
N THR A 224 -15.98 -19.43 -21.42
CA THR A 224 -15.40 -18.25 -22.09
C THR A 224 -13.91 -18.07 -21.82
N LEU A 225 -13.42 -18.55 -20.66
CA LEU A 225 -12.03 -18.42 -20.27
C LEU A 225 -11.16 -19.52 -20.87
N THR A 226 -9.97 -19.14 -21.33
CA THR A 226 -8.93 -20.11 -21.63
C THR A 226 -8.39 -20.74 -20.32
N PRO A 227 -7.79 -21.94 -20.37
CA PRO A 227 -7.19 -22.55 -19.19
C PRO A 227 -6.17 -21.65 -18.48
N GLY A 228 -5.36 -20.90 -19.24
CA GLY A 228 -4.37 -19.99 -18.68
C GLY A 228 -4.98 -18.75 -18.01
N GLU A 229 -6.11 -18.24 -18.50
CA GLU A 229 -6.84 -17.15 -17.86
C GLU A 229 -7.56 -17.62 -16.59
N ALA A 230 -8.13 -18.82 -16.62
CA ALA A 230 -8.75 -19.41 -15.43
C ALA A 230 -7.70 -19.66 -14.33
N GLU A 231 -6.55 -20.21 -14.68
CA GLU A 231 -5.42 -20.45 -13.77
C GLU A 231 -4.90 -19.15 -13.17
N ALA A 232 -4.68 -18.11 -13.98
CA ALA A 232 -4.23 -16.80 -13.51
C ALA A 232 -5.22 -16.19 -12.49
N ARG A 233 -6.54 -16.32 -12.73
CA ARG A 233 -7.55 -15.88 -11.75
C ARG A 233 -7.50 -16.67 -10.45
N VAL A 234 -7.21 -17.97 -10.49
CA VAL A 234 -7.03 -18.78 -9.28
C VAL A 234 -5.88 -18.21 -8.43
N ARG A 235 -4.73 -17.95 -9.04
CA ARG A 235 -3.56 -17.36 -8.33
C ARG A 235 -3.83 -15.94 -7.83
N ALA A 236 -4.47 -15.10 -8.64
CA ALA A 236 -4.77 -13.71 -8.32
C ALA A 236 -5.79 -13.56 -7.18
N TYR A 237 -6.71 -14.52 -7.04
CA TYR A 237 -7.84 -14.38 -6.12
C TYR A 237 -7.73 -15.26 -4.88
N LEU A 238 -6.55 -15.82 -4.60
CA LEU A 238 -6.28 -16.53 -3.36
C LEU A 238 -6.65 -15.67 -2.14
N GLY A 239 -7.36 -16.26 -1.19
CA GLY A 239 -7.88 -15.59 -0.01
C GLY A 239 -9.16 -14.82 -0.26
N TYR A 240 -9.17 -13.83 -1.14
CA TYR A 240 -10.34 -13.05 -1.54
C TYR A 240 -10.15 -12.55 -2.99
N PRO A 241 -11.21 -12.62 -3.84
CA PRO A 241 -12.57 -13.10 -3.54
C PRO A 241 -12.72 -14.64 -3.49
N ARG A 242 -11.68 -15.41 -3.78
CA ARG A 242 -11.64 -16.83 -4.07
C ARG A 242 -12.38 -17.18 -5.35
N THR A 243 -11.80 -18.06 -6.11
CA THR A 243 -12.40 -18.53 -7.35
C THR A 243 -13.45 -19.62 -7.12
N ARG A 244 -14.48 -19.60 -7.93
CA ARG A 244 -15.55 -20.60 -7.94
C ARG A 244 -15.91 -20.92 -9.38
N ALA A 245 -16.19 -22.19 -9.63
CA ALA A 245 -16.74 -22.66 -10.89
C ALA A 245 -18.04 -23.44 -10.65
N THR A 246 -19.01 -23.28 -11.54
CA THR A 246 -20.24 -24.08 -11.52
C THR A 246 -20.15 -25.15 -12.57
N ILE A 247 -20.27 -26.41 -12.16
CA ILE A 247 -20.27 -27.60 -13.03
C ILE A 247 -21.58 -28.33 -12.81
N GLY A 248 -22.45 -28.33 -13.81
CA GLY A 248 -23.83 -28.78 -13.66
C GLY A 248 -24.56 -27.93 -12.61
N ASN A 249 -25.07 -28.57 -11.56
CA ASN A 249 -25.79 -27.90 -10.46
C ASN A 249 -24.91 -27.65 -9.21
N HIS A 250 -23.58 -27.84 -9.32
CA HIS A 250 -22.66 -27.74 -8.18
C HIS A 250 -21.70 -26.57 -8.35
N THR A 251 -21.60 -25.72 -7.33
CA THR A 251 -20.57 -24.69 -7.25
C THR A 251 -19.39 -25.19 -6.41
N ILE A 252 -18.23 -25.21 -7.00
CA ILE A 252 -16.97 -25.62 -6.38
C ILE A 252 -16.15 -24.35 -6.10
N ILE A 253 -15.57 -24.24 -4.89
CA ILE A 253 -14.57 -23.22 -4.54
C ILE A 253 -13.21 -23.82 -4.83
N ILE A 254 -12.41 -23.11 -5.58
CA ILE A 254 -11.07 -23.49 -6.00
C ILE A 254 -10.04 -22.75 -5.16
#